data_0352602312f9586b5930a0c86f17adfe
#
_entry.id   0352602312f9586b5930a0c86f17adfe
#
_cell.length_a   1.000
_cell.length_b   1.000
_cell.length_c   1.000
_cell.angle_alpha   90.00
_cell.angle_beta   90.00
_cell.angle_gamma   90.00
#
_symmetry.space_group_name_H-M   'P 1'
#
loop_
_entity.id
_entity.type
_entity.pdbx_description
1 polymer ?
#
loop_
_entity_poly.entity_id
_entity_poly.type
_entity_poly.pdbx_seq_one_letter_code
_entity_poly.pdbx_strand_id
1 'polypeptide(L)'
;MPNLFGNVPLFIPRRIVSGGQTGVDRAALDAAMLLDIEHGGWCPAGRLAEDGPIPNRYALQETRSHEYPVRTEQNIADSSATLILHEGALKGGTLLTKRLCDKRKKPYFKVEIKDQMIDAVQTWLVTQTPEVLNIAGPRESSAPGIHSRCKKFLLRTFSVE
;
A
#
# COMPACT_ATOMS: atom_id res chain seq x y z
N MET A 1 15.54 -8.92 14.88
CA MET A 1 16.78 -8.65 15.62
C MET A 1 17.71 -7.78 14.78
N PRO A 2 18.34 -6.78 15.36
CA PRO A 2 19.38 -6.06 14.63
C PRO A 2 20.54 -7.00 14.31
N ASN A 3 21.17 -6.80 13.16
CA ASN A 3 22.39 -7.54 12.83
C ASN A 3 23.58 -7.01 13.64
N LEU A 4 24.77 -7.59 13.43
CA LEU A 4 25.99 -7.20 14.16
C LEU A 4 26.36 -5.72 13.97
N PHE A 5 25.80 -5.03 12.99
CA PHE A 5 26.06 -3.62 12.70
C PHE A 5 24.90 -2.72 13.17
N GLY A 6 23.94 -3.24 13.94
CA GLY A 6 22.83 -2.47 14.48
C GLY A 6 21.69 -2.20 13.47
N ASN A 7 21.75 -2.75 12.28
CA ASN A 7 20.70 -2.57 11.29
C ASN A 7 19.48 -3.44 11.63
N VAL A 8 18.26 -2.89 11.41
CA VAL A 8 17.02 -3.64 11.55
C VAL A 8 16.95 -4.67 10.44
N PRO A 9 16.58 -5.96 10.73
CA PRO A 9 16.36 -6.93 9.67
C PRO A 9 15.31 -6.45 8.69
N LEU A 10 15.54 -6.72 7.40
CA LEU A 10 14.64 -6.32 6.32
C LEU A 10 13.80 -7.52 5.88
N PHE A 11 12.49 -7.33 5.78
CA PHE A 11 11.58 -8.28 5.16
C PHE A 11 11.02 -7.67 3.88
N ILE A 12 11.11 -8.43 2.77
CA ILE A 12 10.56 -8.04 1.47
C ILE A 12 9.36 -8.95 1.18
N PRO A 13 8.14 -8.40 1.02
CA PRO A 13 7.01 -9.23 0.62
C PRO A 13 7.24 -9.80 -0.80
N ARG A 14 6.68 -10.98 -1.06
CA ARG A 14 6.72 -11.55 -2.40
C ARG A 14 5.96 -10.68 -3.39
N ARG A 15 4.87 -10.06 -2.94
CA ARG A 15 3.97 -9.29 -3.79
C ARG A 15 3.40 -8.09 -3.04
N ILE A 16 3.33 -6.96 -3.73
CA ILE A 16 2.64 -5.75 -3.26
C ILE A 16 1.40 -5.55 -4.10
N VAL A 17 0.26 -5.36 -3.45
CA VAL A 17 -1.01 -5.09 -4.13
C VAL A 17 -1.58 -3.75 -3.69
N SER A 18 -2.35 -3.11 -4.57
CA SER A 18 -3.10 -1.91 -4.26
C SER A 18 -4.26 -1.74 -5.24
N GLY A 19 -5.08 -0.72 -5.00
CA GLY A 19 -6.27 -0.48 -5.81
C GLY A 19 -6.06 0.37 -7.06
N GLY A 20 -4.85 0.86 -7.29
CA GLY A 20 -4.53 1.64 -8.49
C GLY A 20 -5.00 3.08 -8.52
N GLN A 21 -5.62 3.58 -7.47
CA GLN A 21 -6.01 4.99 -7.38
C GLN A 21 -4.76 5.88 -7.37
N THR A 22 -4.89 7.14 -7.75
CA THR A 22 -3.80 8.12 -7.60
C THR A 22 -3.31 8.19 -6.16
N GLY A 23 -2.16 8.77 -5.94
CA GLY A 23 -1.61 8.93 -4.59
C GLY A 23 -0.91 7.66 -4.10
N VAL A 24 -1.26 7.20 -2.90
CA VAL A 24 -0.58 6.08 -2.25
C VAL A 24 -0.67 4.78 -3.05
N ASP A 25 -1.83 4.45 -3.60
CA ASP A 25 -2.01 3.21 -4.36
C ASP A 25 -1.01 3.10 -5.52
N ARG A 26 -0.91 4.14 -6.35
CA ARG A 26 0.04 4.14 -7.48
C ARG A 26 1.49 4.24 -7.03
N ALA A 27 1.75 4.98 -5.95
CA ALA A 27 3.09 5.04 -5.38
C ALA A 27 3.57 3.65 -4.97
N ALA A 28 2.69 2.84 -4.38
CA ALA A 28 3.00 1.47 -3.99
C ALA A 28 3.34 0.59 -5.21
N LEU A 29 2.58 0.71 -6.29
CA LEU A 29 2.83 -0.04 -7.52
C LEU A 29 4.12 0.42 -8.20
N ASP A 30 4.35 1.73 -8.27
CA ASP A 30 5.56 2.29 -8.84
C ASP A 30 6.81 1.86 -8.06
N ALA A 31 6.73 1.89 -6.73
CA ALA A 31 7.83 1.45 -5.87
C ALA A 31 8.10 -0.06 -6.06
N ALA A 32 7.05 -0.88 -6.12
CA ALA A 32 7.19 -2.32 -6.34
C ALA A 32 7.93 -2.61 -7.65
N MET A 33 7.56 -1.92 -8.73
CA MET A 33 8.23 -2.08 -10.03
C MET A 33 9.69 -1.67 -9.97
N LEU A 34 10.00 -0.55 -9.31
CA LEU A 34 11.39 -0.09 -9.16
C LEU A 34 12.24 -1.01 -8.29
N LEU A 35 11.64 -1.68 -7.32
CA LEU A 35 12.30 -2.60 -6.41
C LEU A 35 12.32 -4.05 -6.93
N ASP A 36 11.76 -4.27 -8.10
CA ASP A 36 11.63 -5.61 -8.68
C ASP A 36 10.83 -6.57 -7.79
N ILE A 37 9.81 -6.04 -7.12
CA ILE A 37 8.83 -6.82 -6.36
C ILE A 37 7.58 -6.99 -7.24
N GLU A 38 7.04 -8.21 -7.28
CA GLU A 38 5.81 -8.47 -8.02
C GLU A 38 4.69 -7.53 -7.55
N HIS A 39 3.97 -6.90 -8.48
CA HIS A 39 2.86 -6.01 -8.15
C HIS A 39 1.55 -6.54 -8.74
N GLY A 40 0.45 -6.07 -8.18
CA GLY A 40 -0.88 -6.42 -8.68
C GLY A 40 -1.97 -5.83 -7.81
N GLY A 41 -3.10 -6.50 -7.80
CA GLY A 41 -4.27 -6.10 -7.01
C GLY A 41 -5.51 -5.95 -7.88
N TRP A 42 -6.58 -5.54 -7.22
CA TRP A 42 -7.89 -5.30 -7.82
C TRP A 42 -8.16 -3.82 -7.96
N CYS A 43 -8.68 -3.42 -9.12
CA CYS A 43 -9.18 -2.08 -9.37
C CYS A 43 -10.66 -2.14 -9.74
N PRO A 44 -11.38 -0.99 -9.77
CA PRO A 44 -12.78 -1.00 -10.19
C PRO A 44 -12.95 -1.41 -11.65
N ALA A 45 -14.14 -1.93 -12.00
CA ALA A 45 -14.52 -2.19 -13.38
C ALA A 45 -14.35 -0.91 -14.21
N GLY A 46 -13.79 -1.07 -15.41
CA GLY A 46 -13.44 0.06 -16.28
C GLY A 46 -12.11 0.71 -15.93
N ARG A 47 -11.36 0.15 -15.00
CA ARG A 47 -10.07 0.68 -14.52
C ARG A 47 -10.19 2.13 -14.05
N LEU A 48 -11.25 2.41 -13.28
CA LEU A 48 -11.59 3.78 -12.85
C LEU A 48 -10.64 4.28 -11.77
N ALA A 49 -10.18 5.51 -11.96
CA ALA A 49 -9.49 6.30 -10.96
C ALA A 49 -9.90 7.76 -11.12
N GLU A 50 -9.53 8.62 -10.18
CA GLU A 50 -9.94 10.03 -10.22
C GLU A 50 -9.39 10.80 -11.42
N ASP A 51 -8.27 10.35 -11.99
CA ASP A 51 -7.63 10.98 -13.15
C ASP A 51 -8.00 10.30 -14.48
N GLY A 52 -8.97 9.39 -14.48
CA GLY A 52 -9.38 8.64 -15.65
C GLY A 52 -8.95 7.17 -15.59
N PRO A 53 -8.92 6.46 -16.72
CA PRO A 53 -8.53 5.06 -16.73
C PRO A 53 -7.11 4.85 -16.20
N ILE A 54 -6.94 3.84 -15.34
CA ILE A 54 -5.64 3.47 -14.80
C ILE A 54 -4.73 2.99 -15.95
N PRO A 55 -3.52 3.54 -16.09
CA PRO A 55 -2.61 3.15 -17.17
C PRO A 55 -2.32 1.64 -17.22
N ASN A 56 -2.17 1.11 -18.43
CA ASN A 56 -2.01 -0.34 -18.65
C ASN A 56 -0.71 -0.91 -18.08
N ARG A 57 0.29 -0.09 -17.79
CA ARG A 57 1.53 -0.56 -17.15
C ARG A 57 1.29 -1.13 -15.75
N TYR A 58 0.19 -0.75 -15.11
CA TYR A 58 -0.21 -1.34 -13.83
C TYR A 58 -1.03 -2.60 -14.09
N ALA A 59 -0.46 -3.76 -13.76
CA ALA A 59 -1.06 -5.07 -14.02
C ALA A 59 -2.10 -5.40 -12.94
N LEU A 60 -3.29 -4.82 -13.07
CA LEU A 60 -4.38 -4.97 -12.12
C LEU A 60 -5.52 -5.77 -12.73
N GLN A 61 -6.26 -6.48 -11.86
CA GLN A 61 -7.51 -7.16 -12.22
C GLN A 61 -8.69 -6.24 -11.90
N GLU A 62 -9.71 -6.26 -12.76
CA GLU A 62 -10.91 -5.47 -12.55
C GLU A 62 -11.93 -6.27 -11.75
N THR A 63 -12.53 -5.64 -10.72
CA THR A 63 -13.72 -6.21 -10.07
C THR A 63 -14.93 -6.08 -10.99
N ARG A 64 -16.01 -6.79 -10.69
CA ARG A 64 -17.25 -6.68 -11.45
C ARG A 64 -17.95 -5.35 -11.24
N SER A 65 -17.71 -4.70 -10.10
CA SER A 65 -18.29 -3.41 -9.74
C SER A 65 -17.35 -2.27 -10.07
N HIS A 66 -17.91 -1.12 -10.48
CA HIS A 66 -17.16 0.12 -10.64
C HIS A 66 -17.00 0.88 -9.32
N GLU A 67 -17.57 0.40 -8.22
CA GLU A 67 -17.51 1.07 -6.91
C GLU A 67 -16.19 0.82 -6.22
N TYR A 68 -15.58 1.88 -5.69
CA TYR A 68 -14.28 1.82 -5.01
C TYR A 68 -14.26 0.87 -3.79
N PRO A 69 -15.30 0.84 -2.93
CA PRO A 69 -15.28 -0.07 -1.77
C PRO A 69 -15.13 -1.54 -2.12
N VAL A 70 -15.65 -1.98 -3.25
CA VAL A 70 -15.60 -3.39 -3.67
C VAL A 70 -14.15 -3.83 -3.91
N ARG A 71 -13.38 -3.03 -4.68
CA ARG A 71 -11.97 -3.36 -4.94
C ARG A 71 -11.14 -3.24 -3.67
N THR A 72 -11.47 -2.29 -2.78
CA THR A 72 -10.78 -2.11 -1.50
C THR A 72 -10.93 -3.36 -0.65
N GLU A 73 -12.12 -3.87 -0.51
CA GLU A 73 -12.38 -5.10 0.25
C GLU A 73 -11.71 -6.32 -0.37
N GLN A 74 -11.72 -6.44 -1.70
CA GLN A 74 -11.09 -7.55 -2.40
C GLN A 74 -9.58 -7.58 -2.17
N ASN A 75 -8.92 -6.42 -2.23
CA ASN A 75 -7.48 -6.33 -1.97
C ASN A 75 -7.14 -6.73 -0.53
N ILE A 76 -7.96 -6.35 0.44
CA ILE A 76 -7.76 -6.77 1.83
C ILE A 76 -7.94 -8.28 1.96
N ALA A 77 -8.98 -8.83 1.36
CA ALA A 77 -9.29 -10.26 1.42
C ALA A 77 -8.15 -11.12 0.86
N ASP A 78 -7.54 -10.68 -0.25
CA ASP A 78 -6.51 -11.43 -0.95
C ASP A 78 -5.09 -11.17 -0.44
N SER A 79 -4.93 -10.31 0.55
CA SER A 79 -3.61 -9.99 1.14
C SER A 79 -3.43 -10.64 2.51
N SER A 80 -2.17 -10.73 2.96
CA SER A 80 -1.83 -11.23 4.29
C SER A 80 -1.95 -10.13 5.35
N ALA A 81 -1.66 -8.88 4.97
CA ALA A 81 -1.71 -7.72 5.84
C ALA A 81 -1.82 -6.45 5.01
N THR A 82 -2.24 -5.36 5.64
CA THR A 82 -2.37 -4.05 4.99
C THR A 82 -1.52 -3.01 5.69
N LEU A 83 -0.73 -2.28 4.92
CA LEU A 83 -0.03 -1.08 5.37
C LEU A 83 -0.83 0.14 4.91
N ILE A 84 -1.35 0.90 5.86
CA ILE A 84 -2.09 2.13 5.58
C ILE A 84 -1.13 3.30 5.77
N LEU A 85 -0.79 3.96 4.67
CA LEU A 85 0.10 5.13 4.67
C LEU A 85 -0.73 6.38 4.50
N HIS A 86 -0.57 7.34 5.40
CA HIS A 86 -1.40 8.54 5.40
C HIS A 86 -0.64 9.78 5.85
N GLU A 87 -1.27 10.93 5.67
CA GLU A 87 -0.86 12.23 6.20
C GLU A 87 -2.09 12.86 6.85
N GLY A 88 -1.99 13.25 8.12
CA GLY A 88 -3.14 13.76 8.87
C GLY A 88 -4.15 12.67 9.25
N ALA A 89 -5.38 13.08 9.53
CA ALA A 89 -6.44 12.17 9.97
C ALA A 89 -6.90 11.25 8.84
N LEU A 90 -7.29 10.00 9.20
CA LEU A 90 -7.91 9.09 8.24
C LEU A 90 -9.31 9.56 7.89
N LYS A 91 -9.63 9.56 6.60
CA LYS A 91 -10.97 9.93 6.10
C LYS A 91 -11.24 9.25 4.77
N GLY A 92 -12.51 9.26 4.36
CA GLY A 92 -12.94 8.69 3.08
C GLY A 92 -12.53 7.22 2.92
N GLY A 93 -11.97 6.89 1.77
CA GLY A 93 -11.57 5.53 1.43
C GLY A 93 -10.50 4.96 2.34
N THR A 94 -9.61 5.80 2.87
CA THR A 94 -8.56 5.36 3.81
C THR A 94 -9.15 4.92 5.13
N LEU A 95 -10.14 5.65 5.66
CA LEU A 95 -10.85 5.25 6.86
C LEU A 95 -11.65 3.96 6.63
N LEU A 96 -12.26 3.83 5.45
CA LEU A 96 -12.96 2.60 5.06
C LEU A 96 -12.01 1.40 5.05
N THR A 97 -10.80 1.57 4.54
CA THR A 97 -9.79 0.49 4.52
C THR A 97 -9.52 -0.02 5.94
N LYS A 98 -9.32 0.89 6.90
CA LYS A 98 -9.13 0.51 8.30
C LYS A 98 -10.31 -0.29 8.84
N ARG A 99 -11.53 0.20 8.59
CA ARG A 99 -12.77 -0.46 9.05
C ARG A 99 -12.93 -1.85 8.43
N LEU A 100 -12.58 -2.02 7.17
CA LEU A 100 -12.65 -3.32 6.49
C LEU A 100 -11.60 -4.30 7.02
N CYS A 101 -10.41 -3.83 7.35
CA CYS A 101 -9.39 -4.66 8.00
C CYS A 101 -9.90 -5.16 9.37
N ASP A 102 -10.49 -4.28 10.17
CA ASP A 102 -11.07 -4.64 11.46
C ASP A 102 -12.19 -5.69 11.28
N LYS A 103 -13.10 -5.45 10.35
CA LYS A 103 -14.21 -6.35 10.03
C LYS A 103 -13.75 -7.74 9.63
N ARG A 104 -12.71 -7.82 8.79
CA ARG A 104 -12.15 -9.06 8.27
C ARG A 104 -11.10 -9.69 9.18
N LYS A 105 -10.76 -9.03 10.28
CA LYS A 105 -9.74 -9.48 11.24
C LYS A 105 -8.38 -9.71 10.55
N LYS A 106 -8.05 -8.86 9.60
CA LYS A 106 -6.75 -8.87 8.91
C LYS A 106 -5.80 -7.90 9.60
N PRO A 107 -4.53 -8.28 9.79
CA PRO A 107 -3.54 -7.37 10.36
C PRO A 107 -3.38 -6.12 9.51
N TYR A 108 -3.24 -4.99 10.15
CA TYR A 108 -2.89 -3.75 9.48
C TYR A 108 -2.02 -2.86 10.36
N PHE A 109 -1.26 -1.97 9.74
CA PHE A 109 -0.48 -0.97 10.43
C PHE A 109 -0.75 0.40 9.79
N LYS A 110 -1.21 1.33 10.60
CA LYS A 110 -1.53 2.68 10.20
C LYS A 110 -0.35 3.59 10.52
N VAL A 111 0.26 4.22 9.52
CA VAL A 111 1.53 4.94 9.65
C VAL A 111 1.46 6.28 8.92
N GLU A 112 1.87 7.36 9.57
CA GLU A 112 2.11 8.61 8.89
C GLU A 112 3.39 8.52 8.03
N ILE A 113 3.35 9.15 6.86
CA ILE A 113 4.48 9.15 5.92
C ILE A 113 5.54 10.12 6.42
N LYS A 114 6.44 9.61 7.25
CA LYS A 114 7.57 10.35 7.84
C LYS A 114 8.76 9.41 7.95
N ASP A 115 9.95 9.89 7.65
CA ASP A 115 11.18 9.07 7.68
C ASP A 115 11.40 8.38 9.03
N GLN A 116 11.03 9.05 10.13
CA GLN A 116 11.17 8.46 11.49
C GLN A 116 10.28 7.23 11.71
N MET A 117 9.32 6.96 10.82
CA MET A 117 8.46 5.78 10.91
C MET A 117 8.99 4.58 10.14
N ILE A 118 10.05 4.72 9.38
CA ILE A 118 10.60 3.63 8.54
C ILE A 118 10.99 2.43 9.41
N ASP A 119 11.70 2.64 10.51
CA ASP A 119 12.12 1.55 11.40
C ASP A 119 10.91 0.80 11.98
N ALA A 120 9.86 1.53 12.36
CA ALA A 120 8.63 0.92 12.88
C ALA A 120 7.94 0.05 11.82
N VAL A 121 7.90 0.52 10.55
CA VAL A 121 7.34 -0.27 9.45
C VAL A 121 8.18 -1.52 9.20
N GLN A 122 9.50 -1.39 9.18
CA GLN A 122 10.39 -2.55 8.99
C GLN A 122 10.21 -3.57 10.11
N THR A 123 10.10 -3.14 11.36
CA THR A 123 9.85 -4.02 12.50
C THR A 123 8.50 -4.74 12.37
N TRP A 124 7.47 -4.02 11.96
CA TRP A 124 6.15 -4.61 11.75
C TRP A 124 6.18 -5.65 10.61
N LEU A 125 6.87 -5.37 9.52
CA LEU A 125 7.02 -6.31 8.40
C LEU A 125 7.75 -7.58 8.83
N VAL A 126 8.81 -7.46 9.60
CA VAL A 126 9.55 -8.62 10.13
C VAL A 126 8.68 -9.46 11.06
N THR A 127 7.83 -8.82 11.85
CA THR A 127 6.92 -9.50 12.78
C THR A 127 5.78 -10.21 12.03
N GLN A 128 5.15 -9.52 11.08
CA GLN A 128 4.00 -10.06 10.35
C GLN A 128 4.39 -10.98 9.19
N THR A 129 5.55 -10.78 8.60
CA THR A 129 6.04 -11.51 7.41
C THR A 129 4.94 -11.69 6.35
N PRO A 130 4.29 -10.60 5.89
CA PRO A 130 3.19 -10.72 4.93
C PRO A 130 3.71 -11.13 3.55
N GLU A 131 3.31 -12.30 3.08
CA GLU A 131 3.69 -12.74 1.74
C GLU A 131 3.10 -11.81 0.68
N VAL A 132 1.85 -11.43 0.84
CA VAL A 132 1.16 -10.44 0.01
C VAL A 132 0.81 -9.24 0.87
N LEU A 133 1.42 -8.12 0.58
CA LEU A 133 1.21 -6.86 1.31
C LEU A 133 0.31 -5.94 0.51
N ASN A 134 -0.86 -5.61 1.07
CA ASN A 134 -1.72 -4.57 0.54
C ASN A 134 -1.25 -3.22 1.06
N ILE A 135 -1.10 -2.22 0.19
CA ILE A 135 -0.75 -0.86 0.58
C ILE A 135 -1.88 0.06 0.12
N ALA A 136 -2.39 0.86 1.05
CA ALA A 136 -3.52 1.75 0.83
C ALA A 136 -3.30 3.10 1.51
N GLY A 137 -3.97 4.13 1.02
CA GLY A 137 -3.89 5.46 1.60
C GLY A 137 -4.60 6.50 0.74
N PRO A 138 -4.45 7.79 1.07
CA PRO A 138 -5.14 8.87 0.36
C PRO A 138 -4.78 8.94 -1.11
N ARG A 139 -5.75 9.38 -1.90
CA ARG A 139 -5.54 9.75 -3.30
C ARG A 139 -4.85 11.10 -3.40
N GLU A 140 -4.29 11.37 -4.57
CA GLU A 140 -3.49 12.59 -4.81
C GLU A 140 -4.27 13.88 -4.53
N SER A 141 -5.55 13.94 -4.94
CA SER A 141 -6.37 15.13 -4.73
C SER A 141 -6.65 15.43 -3.26
N SER A 142 -6.65 14.42 -2.40
CA SER A 142 -6.86 14.58 -0.96
C SER A 142 -5.61 15.03 -0.22
N ALA A 143 -4.44 14.79 -0.77
CA ALA A 143 -3.16 15.15 -0.17
C ALA A 143 -2.15 15.42 -1.30
N PRO A 144 -2.19 16.60 -1.94
CA PRO A 144 -1.34 16.88 -3.09
C PRO A 144 0.15 16.63 -2.80
N GLY A 145 0.81 15.91 -3.70
CA GLY A 145 2.21 15.49 -3.58
C GLY A 145 2.42 14.19 -2.83
N ILE A 146 1.35 13.54 -2.32
CA ILE A 146 1.49 12.32 -1.53
C ILE A 146 2.08 11.16 -2.34
N HIS A 147 1.80 11.07 -3.64
CA HIS A 147 2.40 10.04 -4.50
C HIS A 147 3.93 10.07 -4.39
N SER A 148 4.52 11.23 -4.61
CA SER A 148 5.97 11.40 -4.59
C SER A 148 6.56 11.10 -3.21
N ARG A 149 5.94 11.61 -2.14
CA ARG A 149 6.39 11.38 -0.77
C ARG A 149 6.27 9.91 -0.37
N CYS A 150 5.17 9.27 -0.73
CA CYS A 150 4.92 7.86 -0.45
C CYS A 150 5.90 6.96 -1.20
N LYS A 151 6.11 7.20 -2.48
CA LYS A 151 7.06 6.44 -3.30
C LYS A 151 8.46 6.49 -2.68
N LYS A 152 8.92 7.68 -2.31
CA LYS A 152 10.22 7.88 -1.67
C LYS A 152 10.31 7.13 -0.34
N PHE A 153 9.26 7.20 0.48
CA PHE A 153 9.16 6.48 1.75
C PHE A 153 9.28 4.97 1.55
N LEU A 154 8.55 4.41 0.57
CA LEU A 154 8.57 2.97 0.29
C LEU A 154 9.92 2.51 -0.26
N LEU A 155 10.53 3.29 -1.15
CA LEU A 155 11.87 2.98 -1.65
C LEU A 155 12.89 2.91 -0.51
N ARG A 156 12.81 3.83 0.45
CA ARG A 156 13.68 3.80 1.64
C ARG A 156 13.34 2.64 2.57
N THR A 157 12.08 2.32 2.73
CA THR A 157 11.64 1.23 3.60
C THR A 157 12.17 -0.13 3.12
N PHE A 158 12.18 -0.37 1.82
CA PHE A 158 12.57 -1.65 1.22
C PHE A 158 13.99 -1.68 0.65
N SER A 159 14.74 -0.60 0.80
CA SER A 159 16.14 -0.57 0.35
C SER A 159 17.08 -0.99 1.47
N VAL A 160 18.12 -1.73 1.08
CA VAL A 160 19.22 -2.11 1.98
C VAL A 160 20.35 -1.11 1.77
N GLU A 161 20.42 -0.11 2.62
CA GLU A 161 21.56 0.82 2.66
C GLU A 161 22.19 0.86 4.04
#